data_4530b4d15977ea998131fc96a2193b5a
#
_entry.id   4530b4d15977ea998131fc96a2193b5a
#
_cell.length_a   1.000
_cell.length_b   1.000
_cell.length_c   1.000
_cell.angle_alpha   90.00
_cell.angle_beta   90.00
_cell.angle_gamma   90.00
#
_symmetry.space_group_name_H-M   'P 1'
#
loop_
_entity.id
_entity.type
_entity.pdbx_description
1 polymer ?
#
loop_
_entity_poly.entity_id
_entity_poly.type
_entity_poly.pdbx_seq_one_letter_code
_entity_poly.pdbx_strand_id
1 'polypeptide(L)'
;MNYKTVETNSCTEFVEKRSRFIGRAYHVTSEDVALGILNEIRNKHWDATHNVYAYVIRDNNIARFSDDGEPAKTAGAPVLNVLMGEGLVDCLVIVTRYFGGTLLGAGGLVRAYSKSAKMAVDEAGIAVMTMCTKYKCEISYSDWGKFQNVMKSSGAEIDESVFAENISAEISIDKELSGKLIAELTDAFGGAINLEKTEDVYLAK
;
A
#
# COMPACT_ATOMS: atom_id res chain seq x y z
N MET A 1 -1.84 -14.97 -1.43
CA MET A 1 -0.59 -14.56 -2.11
C MET A 1 -0.31 -13.13 -1.69
N ASN A 2 0.89 -12.84 -1.15
CA ASN A 2 1.24 -11.50 -0.66
C ASN A 2 1.58 -10.59 -1.83
N TYR A 3 1.41 -9.28 -1.65
CA TYR A 3 1.82 -8.27 -2.64
C TYR A 3 2.41 -7.03 -1.95
N LYS A 4 3.15 -6.23 -2.71
CA LYS A 4 3.75 -4.99 -2.21
C LYS A 4 2.98 -3.78 -2.71
N THR A 5 2.79 -2.80 -1.84
CA THR A 5 2.25 -1.47 -2.18
C THR A 5 2.96 -0.40 -1.37
N VAL A 6 2.62 0.87 -1.57
CA VAL A 6 3.12 1.94 -0.71
C VAL A 6 2.37 1.95 0.62
N GLU A 7 3.11 2.18 1.71
CA GLU A 7 2.57 2.15 3.07
C GLU A 7 1.72 3.40 3.36
N THR A 8 2.24 4.57 2.96
CA THR A 8 1.57 5.86 3.18
C THR A 8 1.56 6.71 1.92
N ASN A 9 0.75 7.77 1.91
CA ASN A 9 0.84 8.77 0.85
C ASN A 9 2.06 9.67 1.09
N SER A 10 2.78 9.99 0.02
CA SER A 10 4.00 10.81 0.09
C SER A 10 3.98 12.00 -0.86
N CYS A 11 4.86 12.95 -0.57
CA CYS A 11 5.12 14.09 -1.45
C CYS A 11 6.57 14.54 -1.26
N THR A 12 7.37 14.42 -2.32
CA THR A 12 8.78 14.81 -2.35
C THR A 12 9.05 15.82 -3.45
N GLU A 13 10.13 16.56 -3.33
CA GLU A 13 10.48 17.59 -4.30
C GLU A 13 11.98 17.68 -4.48
N PHE A 14 12.40 17.96 -5.72
CA PHE A 14 13.76 18.38 -6.01
C PHE A 14 13.81 19.29 -7.25
N VAL A 15 14.95 19.98 -7.41
CA VAL A 15 15.22 20.85 -8.57
C VAL A 15 16.38 20.28 -9.38
N GLU A 16 16.18 20.18 -10.71
CA GLU A 16 17.22 19.80 -11.67
C GLU A 16 17.25 20.79 -12.83
N LYS A 17 18.40 21.41 -13.07
CA LYS A 17 18.59 22.44 -14.12
C LYS A 17 17.46 23.49 -14.11
N ARG A 18 17.12 24.02 -12.94
CA ARG A 18 16.02 24.97 -12.66
C ARG A 18 14.60 24.41 -12.86
N SER A 19 14.41 23.22 -13.40
CA SER A 19 13.10 22.56 -13.41
C SER A 19 12.81 21.99 -12.04
N ARG A 20 11.58 22.19 -11.55
CA ARG A 20 11.09 21.70 -10.28
C ARG A 20 10.28 20.44 -10.53
N PHE A 21 10.61 19.35 -9.83
CA PHE A 21 9.93 18.07 -9.90
C PHE A 21 9.30 17.75 -8.54
N ILE A 22 8.00 17.47 -8.52
CA ILE A 22 7.26 17.11 -7.32
C ILE A 22 6.70 15.72 -7.53
N GLY A 23 7.29 14.72 -6.87
CA GLY A 23 6.87 13.32 -6.90
C GLY A 23 5.87 13.03 -5.77
N ARG A 24 4.82 12.28 -6.08
CA ARG A 24 3.83 11.81 -5.11
C ARG A 24 3.53 10.36 -5.35
N ALA A 25 3.39 9.59 -4.26
CA ALA A 25 2.95 8.21 -4.32
C ALA A 25 1.68 8.03 -3.48
N TYR A 26 0.77 7.18 -3.96
CA TYR A 26 -0.52 6.91 -3.33
C TYR A 26 -0.83 5.43 -3.41
N HIS A 27 -1.39 4.87 -2.33
CA HIS A 27 -2.06 3.58 -2.38
C HIS A 27 -3.42 3.76 -3.07
N VAL A 28 -3.71 2.95 -4.10
CA VAL A 28 -4.95 3.01 -4.89
C VAL A 28 -5.39 1.60 -5.25
N THR A 29 -6.65 1.28 -5.04
CA THR A 29 -7.19 -0.08 -5.27
C THR A 29 -7.94 -0.23 -6.59
N SER A 30 -8.19 0.87 -7.30
CA SER A 30 -8.86 0.86 -8.58
C SER A 30 -8.38 1.99 -9.51
N GLU A 31 -8.65 1.81 -10.80
CA GLU A 31 -8.36 2.82 -11.82
C GLU A 31 -9.16 4.12 -11.58
N ASP A 32 -10.40 4.02 -11.15
CA ASP A 32 -11.25 5.19 -10.85
C ASP A 32 -10.67 6.03 -9.71
N VAL A 33 -10.18 5.39 -8.64
CA VAL A 33 -9.51 6.09 -7.53
C VAL A 33 -8.22 6.76 -8.00
N ALA A 34 -7.42 6.08 -8.82
CA ALA A 34 -6.18 6.63 -9.38
C ALA A 34 -6.46 7.87 -10.26
N LEU A 35 -7.48 7.80 -11.12
CA LEU A 35 -7.88 8.91 -11.99
C LEU A 35 -8.51 10.07 -11.20
N GLY A 36 -9.23 9.79 -10.13
CA GLY A 36 -9.76 10.80 -9.21
C GLY A 36 -8.64 11.63 -8.59
N ILE A 37 -7.63 10.97 -8.00
CA ILE A 37 -6.45 11.64 -7.41
C ILE A 37 -5.67 12.41 -8.48
N LEU A 38 -5.48 11.83 -9.67
CA LEU A 38 -4.80 12.52 -10.77
C LEU A 38 -5.51 13.82 -11.14
N ASN A 39 -6.84 13.83 -11.21
CA ASN A 39 -7.61 15.03 -11.51
C ASN A 39 -7.48 16.09 -10.43
N GLU A 40 -7.48 15.71 -9.16
CA GLU A 40 -7.23 16.64 -8.03
C GLU A 40 -5.85 17.29 -8.14
N ILE A 41 -4.81 16.51 -8.44
CA ILE A 41 -3.45 17.02 -8.62
C ILE A 41 -3.34 17.93 -9.83
N ARG A 42 -3.96 17.60 -10.95
CA ARG A 42 -4.01 18.46 -12.14
C ARG A 42 -4.69 19.79 -11.86
N ASN A 43 -5.79 19.78 -11.12
CA ASN A 43 -6.48 21.00 -10.72
C ASN A 43 -5.63 21.85 -9.77
N LYS A 44 -4.97 21.23 -8.80
CA LYS A 44 -4.07 21.91 -7.86
C LYS A 44 -2.83 22.50 -8.54
N HIS A 45 -2.30 21.84 -9.55
CA HIS A 45 -1.10 22.22 -10.30
C HIS A 45 -1.45 22.50 -11.77
N TRP A 46 -2.54 23.26 -12.00
CA TRP A 46 -3.03 23.59 -13.34
C TRP A 46 -2.04 24.42 -14.16
N ASP A 47 -1.14 25.13 -13.50
CA ASP A 47 -0.07 25.96 -14.06
C ASP A 47 1.24 25.18 -14.29
N ALA A 48 1.29 23.90 -13.89
CA ALA A 48 2.46 23.04 -14.17
C ALA A 48 2.58 22.74 -15.65
N THR A 49 3.83 22.55 -16.10
CA THR A 49 4.10 22.20 -17.50
C THR A 49 3.59 20.79 -17.82
N HIS A 50 3.79 19.85 -16.89
CA HIS A 50 3.39 18.45 -17.04
C HIS A 50 3.00 17.84 -15.69
N ASN A 51 1.96 16.97 -15.69
CA ASN A 51 1.57 16.11 -14.59
C ASN A 51 1.65 14.65 -15.08
N VAL A 52 2.86 14.16 -15.18
CA VAL A 52 3.19 12.79 -15.61
C VAL A 52 2.73 11.79 -14.55
N TYR A 53 2.21 10.63 -14.96
CA TYR A 53 1.78 9.61 -14.01
C TYR A 53 2.04 8.19 -14.51
N ALA A 54 2.11 7.27 -13.58
CA ALA A 54 1.97 5.84 -13.80
C ALA A 54 1.25 5.19 -12.62
N TYR A 55 0.46 4.16 -12.90
CA TYR A 55 -0.16 3.32 -11.88
C TYR A 55 -0.15 1.85 -12.28
N VAL A 56 -0.14 1.00 -11.27
CA VAL A 56 -0.32 -0.44 -11.38
C VAL A 56 -1.44 -0.83 -10.43
N ILE A 57 -2.49 -1.46 -10.96
CA ILE A 57 -3.62 -1.98 -10.19
C ILE A 57 -3.59 -3.50 -10.28
N ARG A 58 -3.61 -4.16 -9.13
CA ARG A 58 -3.55 -5.62 -9.02
C ARG A 58 -4.78 -6.27 -9.63
N ASP A 59 -5.96 -5.70 -9.35
CA ASP A 59 -7.19 -6.18 -9.96
C ASP A 59 -7.13 -5.97 -11.48
N ASN A 60 -7.48 -7.03 -12.23
CA ASN A 60 -7.39 -7.08 -13.70
C ASN A 60 -5.98 -6.82 -14.29
N ASN A 61 -4.93 -6.82 -13.46
CA ASN A 61 -3.53 -6.65 -13.89
C ASN A 61 -3.33 -5.41 -14.80
N ILE A 62 -3.83 -4.26 -14.35
CA ILE A 62 -3.79 -3.01 -15.11
C ILE A 62 -2.46 -2.29 -14.83
N ALA A 63 -1.74 -1.90 -15.89
CA ALA A 63 -0.61 -0.99 -15.81
C ALA A 63 -0.78 0.12 -16.86
N ARG A 64 -0.71 1.38 -16.44
CA ARG A 64 -0.90 2.55 -17.30
C ARG A 64 0.10 3.64 -16.96
N PHE A 65 0.45 4.43 -17.96
CA PHE A 65 1.25 5.64 -17.78
C PHE A 65 0.89 6.69 -18.83
N SER A 66 1.30 7.94 -18.57
CA SER A 66 1.24 9.04 -19.54
C SER A 66 2.46 9.94 -19.37
N ASP A 67 3.03 10.34 -20.51
CA ASP A 67 4.09 11.36 -20.57
C ASP A 67 3.54 12.79 -20.42
N ASP A 68 2.22 12.98 -20.49
CA ASP A 68 1.52 14.27 -20.31
C ASP A 68 2.16 15.43 -21.10
N GLY A 69 2.52 15.18 -22.38
CA GLY A 69 3.13 16.16 -23.26
C GLY A 69 4.67 16.24 -23.24
N GLU A 70 5.36 15.50 -22.36
CA GLU A 70 6.80 15.28 -22.48
C GLU A 70 7.11 14.42 -23.72
N PRO A 71 8.36 14.43 -24.24
CA PRO A 71 8.73 13.54 -25.33
C PRO A 71 8.44 12.07 -25.03
N ALA A 72 7.93 11.35 -26.02
CA ALA A 72 7.43 9.99 -25.86
C ALA A 72 8.40 9.08 -25.10
N LYS A 73 7.91 8.37 -24.08
CA LYS A 73 8.64 7.42 -23.23
C LYS A 73 9.80 8.01 -22.43
N THR A 74 9.86 9.34 -22.26
CA THR A 74 10.91 9.99 -21.45
C THR A 74 10.48 10.31 -20.03
N ALA A 75 9.19 10.15 -19.70
CA ALA A 75 8.61 10.55 -18.43
C ALA A 75 7.73 9.45 -17.80
N GLY A 76 6.59 9.14 -18.40
CA GLY A 76 5.64 8.17 -17.82
C GLY A 76 6.17 6.73 -17.78
N ALA A 77 6.83 6.28 -18.86
CA ALA A 77 7.44 4.95 -18.87
C ALA A 77 8.56 4.79 -17.83
N PRO A 78 9.49 5.75 -17.61
CA PRO A 78 10.43 5.76 -16.49
C PRO A 78 9.77 5.67 -15.12
N VAL A 79 8.65 6.37 -14.90
CA VAL A 79 7.88 6.29 -13.64
C VAL A 79 7.30 4.89 -13.46
N LEU A 80 6.67 4.32 -14.50
CA LEU A 80 6.16 2.95 -14.46
C LEU A 80 7.25 1.92 -14.17
N ASN A 81 8.43 2.08 -14.77
CA ASN A 81 9.56 1.18 -14.56
C ASN A 81 10.02 1.17 -13.08
N VAL A 82 9.91 2.28 -12.36
CA VAL A 82 10.18 2.31 -10.91
C VAL A 82 9.18 1.44 -10.17
N LEU A 83 7.88 1.57 -10.44
CA LEU A 83 6.85 0.73 -9.80
C LEU A 83 7.07 -0.76 -10.07
N MET A 84 7.32 -1.10 -11.33
CA MET A 84 7.56 -2.49 -11.75
C MET A 84 8.86 -3.05 -11.15
N GLY A 85 9.92 -2.24 -11.08
CA GLY A 85 11.21 -2.64 -10.51
C GLY A 85 11.16 -2.93 -9.00
N GLU A 86 10.33 -2.20 -8.25
CA GLU A 86 10.07 -2.45 -6.83
C GLU A 86 9.02 -3.56 -6.61
N GLY A 87 8.35 -4.02 -7.66
CA GLY A 87 7.28 -5.02 -7.60
C GLY A 87 6.01 -4.49 -6.93
N LEU A 88 5.74 -3.18 -7.07
CA LEU A 88 4.58 -2.51 -6.48
C LEU A 88 3.33 -2.71 -7.34
N VAL A 89 2.23 -2.99 -6.68
CA VAL A 89 0.87 -2.99 -7.24
C VAL A 89 -0.04 -2.16 -6.33
N ASP A 90 -1.23 -1.85 -6.81
CA ASP A 90 -2.20 -0.99 -6.12
C ASP A 90 -1.53 0.36 -5.73
N CYS A 91 -0.76 0.92 -6.66
CA CYS A 91 0.06 2.11 -6.46
C CYS A 91 -0.03 3.05 -7.65
N LEU A 92 -0.20 4.35 -7.35
CA LEU A 92 -0.14 5.47 -8.30
C LEU A 92 1.04 6.36 -7.93
N VAL A 93 1.86 6.72 -8.94
CA VAL A 93 2.85 7.77 -8.81
C VAL A 93 2.55 8.90 -9.81
N ILE A 94 2.56 10.13 -9.31
CA ILE A 94 2.39 11.35 -10.11
C ILE A 94 3.65 12.20 -9.94
N VAL A 95 4.22 12.65 -11.06
CA VAL A 95 5.34 13.59 -11.07
C VAL A 95 4.92 14.87 -11.78
N THR A 96 4.73 15.92 -11.00
CA THR A 96 4.43 17.27 -11.47
C THR A 96 5.73 17.99 -11.81
N ARG A 97 5.85 18.55 -13.01
CA ARG A 97 7.04 19.31 -13.42
C ARG A 97 6.67 20.76 -13.77
N TYR A 98 7.46 21.68 -13.22
CA TYR A 98 7.53 23.07 -13.67
C TYR A 98 8.85 23.27 -14.43
N PHE A 99 8.75 23.70 -15.69
CA PHE A 99 9.93 23.90 -16.52
C PHE A 99 10.74 25.11 -16.08
N GLY A 100 12.04 24.95 -15.92
CA GLY A 100 12.95 25.99 -15.45
C GLY A 100 13.71 26.75 -16.54
N GLY A 101 13.26 26.67 -17.80
CA GLY A 101 13.90 27.37 -18.92
C GLY A 101 15.15 26.70 -19.48
N THR A 102 15.62 25.59 -18.87
CA THR A 102 16.80 24.84 -19.35
C THR A 102 16.40 23.41 -19.74
N LEU A 103 16.69 23.02 -20.98
CA LEU A 103 16.38 21.68 -21.47
C LEU A 103 17.26 20.62 -20.79
N LEU A 104 16.63 19.53 -20.33
CA LEU A 104 17.33 18.38 -19.76
C LEU A 104 17.86 17.42 -20.85
N GLY A 105 17.19 17.37 -22.00
CA GLY A 105 17.34 16.34 -23.00
C GLY A 105 16.69 15.01 -22.61
N ALA A 106 16.48 14.10 -23.57
CA ALA A 106 15.76 12.85 -23.33
C ALA A 106 16.35 12.02 -22.16
N GLY A 107 17.65 11.79 -22.15
CA GLY A 107 18.31 11.07 -21.06
C GLY A 107 18.28 11.79 -19.71
N GLY A 108 18.23 13.13 -19.69
CA GLY A 108 18.05 13.94 -18.50
C GLY A 108 16.62 13.81 -17.93
N LEU A 109 15.60 13.83 -18.80
CA LEU A 109 14.21 13.60 -18.43
C LEU A 109 14.01 12.22 -17.81
N VAL A 110 14.47 11.17 -18.49
CA VAL A 110 14.37 9.79 -17.95
C VAL A 110 14.94 9.71 -16.54
N ARG A 111 16.15 10.24 -16.30
CA ARG A 111 16.77 10.24 -14.97
C ARG A 111 15.98 11.06 -13.95
N ALA A 112 15.49 12.23 -14.32
CA ALA A 112 14.75 13.11 -13.41
C ALA A 112 13.40 12.51 -13.02
N TYR A 113 12.64 11.94 -13.95
CA TYR A 113 11.36 11.29 -13.67
C TYR A 113 11.53 10.01 -12.85
N SER A 114 12.51 9.15 -13.20
CA SER A 114 12.83 7.97 -12.37
C SER A 114 13.24 8.34 -10.96
N LYS A 115 14.10 9.37 -10.81
CA LYS A 115 14.52 9.88 -9.50
C LYS A 115 13.34 10.40 -8.69
N SER A 116 12.46 11.20 -9.28
CA SER A 116 11.27 11.73 -8.62
C SER A 116 10.34 10.64 -8.14
N ALA A 117 10.08 9.64 -8.99
CA ALA A 117 9.25 8.49 -8.65
C ALA A 117 9.88 7.66 -7.52
N LYS A 118 11.18 7.36 -7.61
CA LYS A 118 11.89 6.60 -6.58
C LYS A 118 11.87 7.32 -5.23
N MET A 119 12.15 8.63 -5.20
CA MET A 119 12.07 9.43 -3.96
C MET A 119 10.68 9.39 -3.34
N ALA A 120 9.62 9.51 -4.16
CA ALA A 120 8.25 9.44 -3.66
C ALA A 120 7.90 8.05 -3.09
N VAL A 121 8.32 6.96 -3.75
CA VAL A 121 8.13 5.60 -3.27
C VAL A 121 8.92 5.35 -1.98
N ASP A 122 10.18 5.80 -1.91
CA ASP A 122 11.02 5.63 -0.72
C ASP A 122 10.45 6.38 0.50
N GLU A 123 9.96 7.60 0.28
CA GLU A 123 9.30 8.39 1.34
C GLU A 123 7.97 7.78 1.78
N ALA A 124 7.22 7.18 0.87
CA ALA A 124 5.97 6.50 1.18
C ALA A 124 6.16 5.23 2.02
N GLY A 125 7.33 4.61 1.95
CA GLY A 125 7.58 3.27 2.49
C GLY A 125 6.92 2.18 1.64
N ILE A 126 7.35 0.94 1.81
CA ILE A 126 6.79 -0.23 1.13
C ILE A 126 6.20 -1.17 2.17
N ALA A 127 4.89 -1.40 2.10
CA ALA A 127 4.18 -2.39 2.89
C ALA A 127 4.05 -3.71 2.12
N VAL A 128 4.21 -4.83 2.83
CA VAL A 128 3.87 -6.15 2.32
C VAL A 128 2.47 -6.49 2.80
N MET A 129 1.53 -6.53 1.87
CA MET A 129 0.14 -6.87 2.16
C MET A 129 -0.02 -8.38 2.19
N THR A 130 -0.43 -8.90 3.32
CA THR A 130 -0.63 -10.34 3.57
C THR A 130 -2.12 -10.63 3.72
N MET A 131 -2.60 -11.69 3.06
CA MET A 131 -3.99 -12.14 3.22
C MET A 131 -4.15 -12.73 4.61
N CYS A 132 -4.95 -12.09 5.45
CA CYS A 132 -5.29 -12.50 6.79
C CYS A 132 -6.76 -12.92 6.88
N THR A 133 -7.05 -13.83 7.81
CA THR A 133 -8.41 -14.15 8.23
C THR A 133 -8.66 -13.49 9.58
N LYS A 134 -9.77 -12.78 9.69
CA LYS A 134 -10.24 -12.21 10.96
C LYS A 134 -11.25 -13.12 11.62
N TYR A 135 -11.14 -13.17 12.93
CA TYR A 135 -12.07 -13.91 13.80
C TYR A 135 -12.54 -13.04 14.95
N LYS A 136 -13.75 -13.32 15.42
CA LYS A 136 -14.30 -12.80 16.66
C LYS A 136 -14.51 -13.93 17.64
N CYS A 137 -14.23 -13.71 18.92
CA CYS A 137 -14.43 -14.70 19.98
C CYS A 137 -14.74 -14.02 21.31
N GLU A 138 -15.35 -14.80 22.22
CA GLU A 138 -15.58 -14.42 23.61
C GLU A 138 -14.73 -15.28 24.53
N ILE A 139 -14.06 -14.64 25.49
CA ILE A 139 -13.14 -15.28 26.42
C ILE A 139 -13.47 -14.85 27.85
N SER A 140 -13.40 -15.80 28.80
CA SER A 140 -13.52 -15.48 30.21
C SER A 140 -12.30 -14.72 30.74
N TYR A 141 -12.45 -13.93 31.78
CA TYR A 141 -11.33 -13.25 32.43
C TYR A 141 -10.25 -14.21 32.93
N SER A 142 -10.63 -15.39 33.40
CA SER A 142 -9.69 -16.43 33.85
C SER A 142 -8.86 -17.01 32.78
N ASP A 143 -9.37 -17.02 31.52
CA ASP A 143 -8.74 -17.62 30.36
C ASP A 143 -7.93 -16.60 29.52
N TRP A 144 -8.11 -15.31 29.78
CA TRP A 144 -7.51 -14.24 28.99
C TRP A 144 -5.98 -14.35 28.85
N GLY A 145 -5.28 -14.59 29.96
CA GLY A 145 -3.83 -14.74 29.92
C GLY A 145 -3.35 -15.94 29.11
N LYS A 146 -4.09 -17.06 29.17
CA LYS A 146 -3.81 -18.23 28.36
C LYS A 146 -4.07 -17.97 26.87
N PHE A 147 -5.16 -17.26 26.56
CA PHE A 147 -5.50 -16.84 25.21
C PHE A 147 -4.39 -15.96 24.60
N GLN A 148 -3.95 -14.92 25.31
CA GLN A 148 -2.86 -14.06 24.85
C GLN A 148 -1.56 -14.84 24.56
N ASN A 149 -1.24 -15.86 25.35
CA ASN A 149 -0.09 -16.72 25.11
C ASN A 149 -0.23 -17.53 23.80
N VAL A 150 -1.42 -18.07 23.52
CA VAL A 150 -1.69 -18.78 22.27
C VAL A 150 -1.59 -17.82 21.08
N MET A 151 -2.16 -16.61 21.17
CA MET A 151 -2.02 -15.60 20.12
C MET A 151 -0.55 -15.34 19.78
N LYS A 152 0.25 -15.08 20.81
CA LYS A 152 1.69 -14.82 20.65
C LYS A 152 2.45 -16.01 20.05
N SER A 153 2.14 -17.25 20.44
CA SER A 153 2.84 -18.44 19.92
C SER A 153 2.44 -18.80 18.49
N SER A 154 1.19 -18.53 18.11
CA SER A 154 0.66 -18.79 16.77
C SER A 154 1.01 -17.71 15.74
N GLY A 155 1.45 -16.53 16.20
CA GLY A 155 1.65 -15.34 15.34
C GLY A 155 0.34 -14.64 14.97
N ALA A 156 -0.74 -14.87 15.73
CA ALA A 156 -1.97 -14.12 15.59
C ALA A 156 -1.87 -12.79 16.34
N GLU A 157 -2.55 -11.77 15.82
CA GLU A 157 -2.64 -10.45 16.44
C GLU A 157 -4.02 -10.25 17.05
N ILE A 158 -4.07 -9.55 18.17
CA ILE A 158 -5.33 -9.10 18.79
C ILE A 158 -5.56 -7.68 18.29
N ASP A 159 -6.50 -7.52 17.35
CA ASP A 159 -6.80 -6.23 16.72
C ASP A 159 -7.56 -5.31 17.67
N GLU A 160 -8.55 -5.89 18.38
CA GLU A 160 -9.38 -5.18 19.35
C GLU A 160 -9.79 -6.10 20.51
N SER A 161 -9.99 -5.53 21.69
CA SER A 161 -10.56 -6.23 22.83
C SER A 161 -11.48 -5.33 23.64
N VAL A 162 -12.69 -5.83 23.95
CA VAL A 162 -13.71 -5.14 24.73
C VAL A 162 -13.97 -5.92 26.02
N PHE A 163 -13.78 -5.26 27.16
CA PHE A 163 -13.92 -5.84 28.49
C PHE A 163 -15.31 -5.50 29.05
N ALA A 164 -16.18 -6.52 29.16
CA ALA A 164 -17.53 -6.41 29.67
C ALA A 164 -17.82 -7.56 30.69
N GLU A 165 -18.93 -8.26 30.61
CA GLU A 165 -19.18 -9.48 31.40
C GLU A 165 -18.20 -10.61 31.04
N ASN A 166 -17.90 -10.73 29.72
CA ASN A 166 -16.80 -11.49 29.15
C ASN A 166 -15.91 -10.54 28.33
N ILE A 167 -14.76 -11.02 27.88
CA ILE A 167 -13.87 -10.30 26.99
C ILE A 167 -14.21 -10.71 25.56
N SER A 168 -14.71 -9.76 24.76
CA SER A 168 -14.86 -9.93 23.31
C SER A 168 -13.56 -9.51 22.63
N ALA A 169 -12.96 -10.39 21.83
CA ALA A 169 -11.74 -10.09 21.10
C ALA A 169 -11.94 -10.27 19.59
N GLU A 170 -11.41 -9.33 18.81
CA GLU A 170 -11.20 -9.47 17.38
C GLU A 170 -9.73 -9.74 17.13
N ILE A 171 -9.44 -10.78 16.33
CA ILE A 171 -8.09 -11.24 16.05
C ILE A 171 -7.88 -11.41 14.56
N SER A 172 -6.64 -11.23 14.12
CA SER A 172 -6.22 -11.50 12.75
C SER A 172 -5.02 -12.44 12.72
N ILE A 173 -4.98 -13.28 11.71
CA ILE A 173 -3.88 -14.22 11.47
C ILE A 173 -3.70 -14.42 9.97
N ASP A 174 -2.47 -14.70 9.53
CA ASP A 174 -2.21 -15.12 8.17
C ASP A 174 -3.13 -16.26 7.78
N LYS A 175 -3.83 -16.12 6.66
CA LYS A 175 -4.84 -17.10 6.21
C LYS A 175 -4.30 -18.52 6.17
N GLU A 176 -3.02 -18.69 5.78
CA GLU A 176 -2.37 -19.99 5.72
C GLU A 176 -2.16 -20.63 7.11
N LEU A 177 -2.09 -19.80 8.17
CA LEU A 177 -1.92 -20.24 9.56
C LEU A 177 -3.22 -20.42 10.32
N SER A 178 -4.38 -20.04 9.74
CA SER A 178 -5.68 -20.10 10.39
C SER A 178 -6.03 -21.50 10.95
N GLY A 179 -5.76 -22.55 10.17
CA GLY A 179 -6.04 -23.93 10.61
C GLY A 179 -5.20 -24.35 11.81
N LYS A 180 -3.95 -23.90 11.88
CA LYS A 180 -3.05 -24.14 13.02
C LYS A 180 -3.54 -23.42 14.28
N LEU A 181 -3.93 -22.15 14.15
CA LEU A 181 -4.49 -21.38 15.26
C LEU A 181 -5.74 -22.04 15.85
N ILE A 182 -6.67 -22.47 15.00
CA ILE A 182 -7.90 -23.14 15.43
C ILE A 182 -7.58 -24.42 16.23
N ALA A 183 -6.63 -25.22 15.75
CA ALA A 183 -6.20 -26.44 16.44
C ALA A 183 -5.56 -26.12 17.81
N GLU A 184 -4.64 -25.15 17.88
CA GLU A 184 -3.97 -24.70 19.12
C GLU A 184 -4.99 -24.18 20.16
N LEU A 185 -5.99 -23.41 19.72
CA LEU A 185 -7.06 -22.92 20.60
C LEU A 185 -7.97 -24.06 21.08
N THR A 186 -8.33 -24.99 20.18
CA THR A 186 -9.13 -26.17 20.54
C THR A 186 -8.44 -27.00 21.61
N ASP A 187 -7.16 -27.30 21.43
CA ASP A 187 -6.35 -28.07 22.38
C ASP A 187 -6.19 -27.30 23.71
N ALA A 188 -5.88 -26.01 23.63
CA ALA A 188 -5.69 -25.21 24.82
C ALA A 188 -6.96 -25.09 25.67
N PHE A 189 -8.12 -24.94 25.07
CA PHE A 189 -9.38 -24.63 25.78
C PHE A 189 -10.39 -25.78 25.74
N GLY A 190 -10.01 -26.97 25.24
CA GLY A 190 -10.90 -28.12 25.17
C GLY A 190 -12.15 -27.89 24.33
N GLY A 191 -12.07 -27.02 23.34
CA GLY A 191 -13.19 -26.64 22.47
C GLY A 191 -14.15 -25.61 23.09
N ALA A 192 -13.84 -25.02 24.26
CA ALA A 192 -14.71 -24.06 24.92
C ALA A 192 -14.73 -22.66 24.28
N ILE A 193 -13.71 -22.30 23.49
CA ILE A 193 -13.68 -21.03 22.76
C ILE A 193 -14.27 -21.24 21.37
N ASN A 194 -15.30 -20.48 21.04
CA ASN A 194 -15.89 -20.43 19.71
C ASN A 194 -15.27 -19.27 18.92
N LEU A 195 -14.66 -19.61 17.78
CA LEU A 195 -14.13 -18.64 16.83
C LEU A 195 -15.12 -18.45 15.69
N GLU A 196 -15.68 -17.27 15.59
CA GLU A 196 -16.51 -16.86 14.47
C GLU A 196 -15.63 -16.16 13.41
N LYS A 197 -15.51 -16.79 12.24
CA LYS A 197 -14.82 -16.13 11.10
C LYS A 197 -15.65 -14.95 10.61
N THR A 198 -15.05 -13.76 10.55
CA THR A 198 -15.73 -12.54 10.08
C THR A 198 -15.42 -12.27 8.61
N GLU A 199 -14.14 -12.16 8.24
CA GLU A 199 -13.73 -11.85 6.87
C GLU A 199 -12.32 -12.34 6.54
N ASP A 200 -11.99 -12.36 5.24
CA ASP A 200 -10.62 -12.43 4.74
C ASP A 200 -10.24 -11.05 4.20
N VAL A 201 -9.14 -10.48 4.67
CA VAL A 201 -8.70 -9.12 4.35
C VAL A 201 -7.18 -9.03 4.17
N TYR A 202 -6.70 -8.12 3.33
CA TYR A 202 -5.28 -7.83 3.24
C TYR A 202 -4.87 -6.85 4.34
N LEU A 203 -3.87 -7.21 5.14
CA LEU A 203 -3.27 -6.38 6.18
C LEU A 203 -1.79 -6.18 5.90
N ALA A 204 -1.27 -5.00 6.23
CA ALA A 204 0.17 -4.72 6.19
C ALA A 204 0.88 -5.50 7.32
N LYS A 205 1.96 -6.15 6.98
CA LYS A 205 2.80 -6.95 7.91
C LYS A 205 4.27 -6.52 7.80
#